data_bd39b8e6feedccfacd50fef96e2173de
#
_entry.id   bd39b8e6feedccfacd50fef96e2173de
#
_cell.length_a   1.000
_cell.length_b   1.000
_cell.length_c   1.000
_cell.angle_alpha   90.00
_cell.angle_beta   90.00
_cell.angle_gamma   90.00
#
_symmetry.space_group_name_H-M   'P 1'
#
loop_
_entity.id
_entity.type
_entity.pdbx_description
1 polymer ?
#
loop_
_entity_poly.entity_id
_entity_poly.type
_entity_poly.pdbx_seq_one_letter_code
_entity_poly.pdbx_strand_id
1 'polypeptide(L)' 'EPTGALDYQTGKAILKLLQDTCRQKKMTVIVITHNSALTPMADRVIKIKNGKVSKMYLNENPEPIENIEW' A
#
# COMPACT_ATOMS: atom_id res chain seq x y z
N GLU A 1 1.44 3.38 -10.68
CA GLU A 1 1.36 3.76 -9.26
C GLU A 1 0.15 4.67 -9.03
N PRO A 2 -0.81 4.31 -8.17
CA PRO A 2 -2.04 5.07 -8.02
C PRO A 2 -1.85 6.47 -7.43
N THR A 3 -0.74 6.73 -6.77
CA THR A 3 -0.49 8.02 -6.11
C THR A 3 0.58 8.86 -6.79
N GLY A 4 1.20 8.36 -7.86
CA GLY A 4 2.39 8.98 -8.44
C GLY A 4 2.19 10.40 -8.98
N ALA A 5 1.01 10.69 -9.53
CA ALA A 5 0.71 11.99 -10.12
C ALA A 5 -0.30 12.80 -9.30
N LEU A 6 -0.64 12.34 -8.09
CA LEU A 6 -1.64 12.98 -7.24
C LEU A 6 -0.97 13.75 -6.10
N ASP A 7 -1.66 14.78 -5.59
CA ASP A 7 -1.20 15.43 -4.39
C ASP A 7 -1.37 14.51 -3.17
N TYR A 8 -0.73 14.89 -2.06
CA TYR A 8 -0.71 14.06 -0.85
C TYR A 8 -2.12 13.74 -0.33
N GLN A 9 -2.99 14.75 -0.27
CA GLN A 9 -4.34 14.59 0.30
C GLN A 9 -5.20 13.66 -0.55
N THR A 10 -5.19 13.86 -1.86
CA THR A 10 -5.96 13.04 -2.78
C THR A 10 -5.43 11.61 -2.81
N GLY A 11 -4.11 11.44 -2.85
CA GLY A 11 -3.50 10.12 -2.81
C GLY A 11 -3.83 9.36 -1.55
N LYS A 12 -3.80 10.05 -0.39
CA LYS A 12 -4.14 9.44 0.88
C LYS A 12 -5.60 8.99 0.93
N ALA A 13 -6.52 9.80 0.38
CA ALA A 13 -7.94 9.44 0.32
C ALA A 13 -8.18 8.20 -0.55
N ILE A 14 -7.48 8.10 -1.67
CA ILE A 14 -7.59 6.93 -2.55
C ILE A 14 -7.05 5.68 -1.86
N LEU A 15 -5.91 5.78 -1.20
CA LEU A 15 -5.33 4.64 -0.48
C LEU A 15 -6.23 4.18 0.67
N LYS A 16 -6.87 5.13 1.36
CA LYS A 16 -7.84 4.79 2.41
C LYS A 16 -9.04 4.04 1.83
N LEU A 17 -9.56 4.48 0.70
CA LEU A 17 -10.66 3.81 0.02
C LEU A 17 -10.27 2.39 -0.36
N LEU A 18 -9.08 2.20 -0.93
CA LEU A 18 -8.59 0.87 -1.31
C LEU A 18 -8.42 -0.04 -0.09
N GLN A 19 -7.87 0.47 0.99
CA GLN A 19 -7.67 -0.30 2.22
C GLN A 19 -9.00 -0.71 2.84
N ASP A 20 -9.96 0.22 2.92
CA ASP A 20 -11.28 -0.07 3.46
C ASP A 20 -12.04 -1.07 2.60
N THR A 21 -11.97 -0.94 1.28
CA THR A 21 -12.61 -1.86 0.35
C THR A 21 -12.06 -3.28 0.51
N CYS A 22 -10.74 -3.39 0.63
CA CYS A 22 -10.08 -4.68 0.84
C CYS A 22 -10.59 -5.36 2.11
N ARG A 23 -10.74 -4.61 3.20
CA ARG A 23 -11.19 -5.16 4.49
C ARG A 23 -12.65 -5.50 4.51
N GLN A 24 -13.50 -4.59 4.00
CA GLN A 24 -14.95 -4.74 4.09
C GLN A 24 -15.50 -5.76 3.12
N LYS A 25 -14.93 -5.84 1.92
CA LYS A 25 -15.44 -6.71 0.86
C LYS A 25 -14.58 -7.94 0.63
N LYS A 26 -13.54 -8.12 1.42
CA LYS A 26 -12.59 -9.24 1.31
C LYS A 26 -12.01 -9.36 -0.09
N MET A 27 -11.75 -8.22 -0.71
CA MET A 27 -11.15 -8.17 -2.05
C MET A 27 -9.63 -8.10 -1.94
N THR A 28 -8.95 -8.61 -2.95
CA THR A 28 -7.51 -8.45 -3.07
C THR A 28 -7.21 -7.19 -3.87
N VAL A 29 -6.41 -6.29 -3.28
CA VAL A 29 -5.98 -5.06 -3.93
C VAL A 29 -4.46 -5.08 -4.01
N ILE A 30 -3.93 -4.83 -5.21
CA ILE A 30 -2.49 -4.77 -5.43
C ILE A 30 -2.11 -3.32 -5.74
N VAL A 31 -1.22 -2.76 -4.94
CA VAL A 31 -0.70 -1.40 -5.14
C VAL A 31 0.78 -1.50 -5.51
N ILE A 32 1.13 -0.90 -6.64
CA ILE A 32 2.51 -0.83 -7.11
C ILE A 32 3.03 0.56 -6.83
N THR A 33 4.10 0.66 -6.04
CA THR A 33 4.67 1.94 -5.66
C THR A 33 6.17 1.80 -5.39
N HIS A 34 6.90 2.89 -5.58
CA HIS A 34 8.29 2.97 -5.17
C HIS A 34 8.45 3.66 -3.80
N ASN A 35 7.35 4.03 -3.16
CA ASN A 35 7.38 4.71 -1.87
C ASN A 35 7.31 3.69 -0.73
N SER A 36 8.46 3.42 -0.13
CA SER A 36 8.55 2.43 0.96
C SER A 36 7.81 2.86 2.22
N ALA A 37 7.49 4.14 2.38
CA ALA A 37 6.71 4.60 3.54
C ALA A 37 5.29 4.04 3.56
N LEU A 38 4.78 3.55 2.42
CA LEU A 38 3.45 2.95 2.32
C LEU A 38 3.43 1.46 2.72
N THR A 39 4.57 0.82 2.87
CA THR A 39 4.59 -0.62 3.15
C THR A 39 3.87 -1.03 4.43
N PRO A 40 3.83 -0.22 5.52
CA PRO A 40 3.12 -0.64 6.73
C PRO A 40 1.62 -0.83 6.56
N MET A 41 1.00 -0.24 5.53
CA MET A 41 -0.44 -0.38 5.32
C MET A 41 -0.84 -1.69 4.64
N ALA A 42 0.10 -2.38 4.03
CA ALA A 42 -0.16 -3.60 3.26
C ALA A 42 -0.21 -4.84 4.14
N ASP A 43 -1.05 -5.80 3.75
CA ASP A 43 -1.04 -7.12 4.38
C ASP A 43 0.21 -7.90 3.98
N ARG A 44 0.61 -7.76 2.72
CA ARG A 44 1.80 -8.43 2.18
C ARG A 44 2.63 -7.42 1.39
N VAL A 45 3.91 -7.44 1.61
CA VAL A 45 4.86 -6.58 0.89
C VAL A 45 5.78 -7.45 0.05
N ILE A 46 5.86 -7.13 -1.24
CA ILE A 46 6.76 -7.80 -2.17
C ILE A 46 7.70 -6.75 -2.72
N LYS A 47 8.99 -6.90 -2.44
CA LYS A 47 10.02 -5.98 -2.96
C LYS A 47 10.68 -6.60 -4.18
N ILE A 48 10.74 -5.82 -5.25
CA ILE A 48 11.30 -6.26 -6.52
C ILE A 48 12.56 -5.46 -6.80
N LYS A 49 13.61 -6.16 -7.19
CA LYS A 49 14.89 -5.56 -7.57
C LYS A 49 15.44 -6.28 -8.79
N ASN A 50 15.83 -5.51 -9.82
CA ASN A 50 16.38 -6.06 -11.05
C ASN A 50 15.46 -7.11 -11.69
N GLY A 51 14.14 -6.86 -11.67
CA GLY A 51 13.16 -7.75 -12.29
C GLY A 51 12.87 -9.03 -11.50
N LYS A 52 13.39 -9.14 -10.27
CA LYS A 52 13.21 -10.33 -9.44
C LYS A 52 12.71 -9.95 -8.06
N VAL A 53 11.98 -10.86 -7.43
CA VAL A 53 11.56 -10.69 -6.05
C VAL A 53 12.79 -10.77 -5.16
N SER A 54 13.11 -9.65 -4.48
CA SER A 54 14.26 -9.60 -3.57
C SER A 54 13.85 -9.90 -2.12
N LYS A 55 12.60 -9.60 -1.75
CA LYS A 55 12.11 -9.83 -0.40
C LYS A 55 10.59 -9.90 -0.42
N MET A 56 10.03 -10.74 0.43
CA MET A 56 8.59 -10.78 0.66
C MET A 56 8.34 -11.01 2.15
N TYR A 57 7.37 -10.28 2.71
CA TYR A 57 6.98 -10.48 4.11
C TYR A 57 5.52 -10.10 4.31
N LEU A 58 4.95 -10.59 5.41
CA LEU A 58 3.58 -10.29 5.81
C LEU A 58 3.59 -9.33 6.99
N ASN A 59 2.65 -8.37 6.97
CA ASN A 59 2.39 -7.52 8.12
C ASN A 59 1.24 -8.12 8.91
N GLU A 60 1.47 -8.52 10.14
CA GLU A 60 0.43 -9.11 10.99
C GLU A 60 -0.65 -8.10 11.35
N ASN A 61 -0.27 -6.85 11.56
CA ASN A 61 -1.17 -5.76 11.92
C ASN A 61 -0.94 -4.56 11.01
N PRO A 62 -1.52 -4.57 9.78
CA PRO A 62 -1.35 -3.45 8.86
C PRO A 62 -1.83 -2.13 9.46
N GLU A 63 -1.04 -1.08 9.28
CA GLU A 63 -1.39 0.25 9.76
C GLU A 63 -2.49 0.88 8.91
N PRO A 64 -3.49 1.54 9.52
CA PRO A 64 -4.41 2.38 8.75
C PRO A 64 -3.64 3.48 8.03
N ILE A 65 -4.03 3.76 6.80
CA ILE A 65 -3.32 4.77 5.99
C ILE A 65 -3.32 6.16 6.66
N GLU A 66 -4.34 6.48 7.45
CA GLU A 66 -4.41 7.75 8.15
C GLU A 66 -3.30 7.94 9.19
N ASN A 67 -2.65 6.85 9.61
CA ASN A 67 -1.54 6.89 10.56
C ASN A 67 -0.17 6.93 9.87
N ILE A 68 -0.14 6.86 8.56
CA ILE A 68 1.11 6.83 7.78
C ILE A 68 1.41 8.21 7.21
N GLU A 69 2.62 8.69 7.44
CA GLU A 69 3.13 9.90 6.81
C GLU A 69 4.06 9.52 5.65
N TRP A 70 3.81 10.10 4.47
CA TRP A 70 4.57 9.73 3.26
C TRP A 70 4.77 10.85 2.25
#